data_7ee9c0a155f725705add884d0c34bbcd
#
_entry.id   7ee9c0a155f725705add884d0c34bbcd
#
_cell.length_a   1.000
_cell.length_b   1.000
_cell.length_c   1.000
_cell.angle_alpha   90.00
_cell.angle_beta   90.00
_cell.angle_gamma   90.00
#
_symmetry.space_group_name_H-M   'P 1'
#
loop_
_entity.id
_entity.type
_entity.pdbx_description
1 polymer ?
#
loop_
_entity_poly.entity_id
_entity_poly.type
_entity_poly.pdbx_seq_one_letter_code
_entity_poly.pdbx_strand_id
1 'polypeptide(L)'
;MQIKSKENIINYFNNGIKKNPLIGVENEKFLFETKSNQRANYNKVRLVLELLKNKFNWEEIKEGENLIGLKSNGKSITLEPGNQIELAGDKLVNIHQVCFESYSFQDQLEEVCKEIGLKTLSIGYDPFTNLKDAPDNPKQRYKLMTTEMPKNGDLSLNMMYQTSGTQINLDYISEDDFIKKFKLISHLTPLSIAIFANSAIKENKPSGYLSYRARVWQSTSRGGLPKIFLENMDFEKYADYVINMPLLFIFRDNKHISVSEQNFQDFMNGSIKELNNKLPSSRDLEIHLSTIFTEVRLKKYLEIRSLDACEWDCHCAGPAFYTGLVYGKLNEAFDVIKKWKINEILNAYLDAPKKGLKTEISGKSILYWSNIFLNLSKEGLLLRNQQNQKGKNETVFLKNIENILNKNKTKADQTLDSLH
;
A
#
# COMPACT_ATOMS: atom_id res chain seq x y z
N MET A 1 10.10 -6.18 24.42
CA MET A 1 11.06 -5.10 24.75
C MET A 1 10.26 -3.84 25.04
N GLN A 2 10.60 -3.07 26.06
CA GLN A 2 10.06 -1.73 26.30
C GLN A 2 10.76 -0.71 25.41
N ILE A 3 10.01 0.31 24.96
CA ILE A 3 10.52 1.43 24.17
C ILE A 3 10.59 2.65 25.11
N LYS A 4 11.80 3.04 25.52
CA LYS A 4 12.04 4.12 26.49
C LYS A 4 12.76 5.31 25.90
N SER A 5 13.32 5.17 24.70
CA SER A 5 14.13 6.20 24.08
C SER A 5 14.07 6.09 22.56
N LYS A 6 14.47 7.15 21.86
CA LYS A 6 14.63 7.17 20.41
C LYS A 6 15.57 6.04 19.94
N GLU A 7 16.63 5.75 20.69
CA GLU A 7 17.56 4.67 20.39
C GLU A 7 16.88 3.28 20.29
N ASN A 8 15.86 3.02 21.10
CA ASN A 8 15.10 1.76 20.99
C ASN A 8 14.32 1.68 19.68
N ILE A 9 13.86 2.80 19.14
CA ILE A 9 13.16 2.88 17.84
C ILE A 9 14.16 2.70 16.70
N ILE A 10 15.33 3.36 16.78
CA ILE A 10 16.44 3.15 15.82
C ILE A 10 16.86 1.68 15.79
N ASN A 11 17.01 1.05 16.95
CA ASN A 11 17.33 -0.37 17.08
C ASN A 11 16.22 -1.27 16.50
N TYR A 12 14.97 -0.87 16.58
CA TYR A 12 13.87 -1.59 15.94
C TYR A 12 14.04 -1.60 14.40
N PHE A 13 14.44 -0.48 13.79
CA PHE A 13 14.73 -0.41 12.35
C PHE A 13 16.01 -1.16 11.99
N ASN A 14 17.08 -1.05 12.78
CA ASN A 14 18.30 -1.85 12.60
C ASN A 14 18.02 -3.36 12.58
N ASN A 15 17.09 -3.84 13.40
CA ASN A 15 16.65 -5.24 13.39
C ASN A 15 15.87 -5.63 12.11
N GLY A 16 15.54 -4.68 11.26
CA GLY A 16 14.98 -4.90 9.92
C GLY A 16 16.02 -5.22 8.86
N ILE A 17 17.30 -4.98 9.09
CA ILE A 17 18.40 -5.25 8.14
C ILE A 17 18.48 -6.75 7.82
N LYS A 18 18.49 -7.10 6.52
CA LYS A 18 18.50 -8.47 6.01
C LYS A 18 19.72 -8.75 5.13
N LYS A 19 20.34 -9.90 5.33
CA LYS A 19 21.43 -10.36 4.43
C LYS A 19 20.90 -10.73 3.04
N ASN A 20 19.74 -11.37 2.99
CA ASN A 20 19.09 -11.81 1.77
C ASN A 20 17.73 -11.07 1.68
N PRO A 21 17.62 -9.99 0.90
CA PRO A 21 16.41 -9.21 0.81
C PRO A 21 15.29 -9.96 0.10
N LEU A 22 14.09 -9.89 0.64
CA LEU A 22 12.87 -10.54 0.18
C LEU A 22 11.86 -9.49 -0.32
N ILE A 23 10.81 -9.97 -0.96
CA ILE A 23 9.73 -9.18 -1.53
C ILE A 23 8.43 -9.66 -0.89
N GLY A 24 7.62 -8.73 -0.38
CA GLY A 24 6.24 -8.99 0.02
C GLY A 24 5.29 -8.11 -0.77
N VAL A 25 4.08 -8.58 -1.04
CA VAL A 25 3.07 -7.80 -1.76
C VAL A 25 1.72 -7.94 -1.07
N GLU A 26 1.04 -6.82 -0.89
CA GLU A 26 -0.32 -6.76 -0.37
C GLU A 26 -1.25 -6.32 -1.50
N ASN A 27 -2.41 -6.97 -1.61
CA ASN A 27 -3.37 -6.73 -2.68
C ASN A 27 -4.77 -6.66 -2.14
N GLU A 28 -5.36 -5.50 -2.26
CA GLU A 28 -6.73 -5.22 -1.87
C GLU A 28 -7.69 -5.37 -3.05
N LYS A 29 -8.92 -5.80 -2.77
CA LYS A 29 -10.00 -5.94 -3.77
C LYS A 29 -11.34 -5.60 -3.15
N PHE A 30 -12.20 -5.01 -3.96
CA PHE A 30 -13.61 -4.87 -3.62
C PHE A 30 -14.39 -6.12 -3.98
N LEU A 31 -15.42 -6.42 -3.18
CA LEU A 31 -16.41 -7.46 -3.49
C LEU A 31 -17.76 -6.81 -3.76
N PHE A 32 -18.36 -7.15 -4.89
CA PHE A 32 -19.64 -6.64 -5.33
C PHE A 32 -20.61 -7.77 -5.64
N GLU A 33 -21.89 -7.54 -5.43
CA GLU A 33 -22.94 -8.41 -5.93
C GLU A 33 -22.97 -8.37 -7.46
N THR A 34 -23.02 -9.54 -8.07
CA THR A 34 -22.96 -9.67 -9.54
C THR A 34 -24.14 -8.98 -10.23
N LYS A 35 -25.35 -9.04 -9.64
CA LYS A 35 -26.57 -8.51 -10.25
C LYS A 35 -26.79 -7.04 -10.00
N SER A 36 -26.49 -6.53 -8.82
CA SER A 36 -26.85 -5.17 -8.39
C SER A 36 -25.69 -4.18 -8.42
N ASN A 37 -24.45 -4.65 -8.52
CA ASN A 37 -23.23 -3.87 -8.30
C ASN A 37 -23.17 -3.21 -6.90
N GLN A 38 -23.91 -3.74 -5.92
CA GLN A 38 -23.79 -3.30 -4.53
C GLN A 38 -22.57 -3.92 -3.87
N ARG A 39 -21.91 -3.16 -2.99
CA ARG A 39 -20.82 -3.66 -2.18
C ARG A 39 -21.29 -4.79 -1.27
N ALA A 40 -20.50 -5.84 -1.17
CA ALA A 40 -20.75 -6.93 -0.24
C ALA A 40 -20.64 -6.42 1.21
N ASN A 41 -21.72 -6.63 1.98
CA ASN A 41 -21.71 -6.34 3.41
C ASN A 41 -20.88 -7.39 4.19
N TYR A 42 -20.61 -7.12 5.48
CA TYR A 42 -19.80 -8.02 6.29
C TYR A 42 -20.32 -9.46 6.33
N ASN A 43 -21.64 -9.69 6.36
CA ASN A 43 -22.19 -11.06 6.41
C ASN A 43 -21.82 -11.85 5.15
N LYS A 44 -21.85 -11.23 3.97
CA LYS A 44 -21.42 -11.85 2.71
C LYS A 44 -19.91 -12.07 2.65
N VAL A 45 -19.13 -11.10 3.11
CA VAL A 45 -17.67 -11.23 3.17
C VAL A 45 -17.26 -12.30 4.19
N ARG A 46 -17.95 -12.41 5.34
CA ARG A 46 -17.75 -13.51 6.29
C ARG A 46 -18.00 -14.86 5.64
N LEU A 47 -19.05 -15.00 4.84
CA LEU A 47 -19.32 -16.23 4.11
C LEU A 47 -18.20 -16.54 3.10
N VAL A 48 -17.64 -15.54 2.40
CA VAL A 48 -16.44 -15.73 1.56
C VAL A 48 -15.28 -16.30 2.37
N LEU A 49 -14.99 -15.74 3.55
CA LEU A 49 -13.92 -16.23 4.42
C LEU A 49 -14.19 -17.68 4.89
N GLU A 50 -15.44 -18.00 5.27
CA GLU A 50 -15.83 -19.36 5.66
C GLU A 50 -15.64 -20.37 4.52
N LEU A 51 -16.02 -20.02 3.29
CA LEU A 51 -15.82 -20.86 2.10
C LEU A 51 -14.33 -21.05 1.78
N LEU A 52 -13.55 -19.97 1.80
CA LEU A 52 -12.09 -20.03 1.61
C LEU A 52 -11.43 -20.96 2.64
N LYS A 53 -11.80 -20.82 3.92
CA LYS A 53 -11.32 -21.69 5.00
C LYS A 53 -11.62 -23.16 4.70
N ASN A 54 -12.87 -23.46 4.38
CA ASN A 54 -13.33 -24.84 4.25
C ASN A 54 -12.79 -25.54 3.00
N LYS A 55 -12.64 -24.80 1.88
CA LYS A 55 -12.18 -25.37 0.60
C LYS A 55 -10.65 -25.42 0.49
N PHE A 56 -9.94 -24.44 1.05
CA PHE A 56 -8.50 -24.25 0.80
C PHE A 56 -7.65 -24.32 2.07
N ASN A 57 -8.19 -24.85 3.17
CA ASN A 57 -7.49 -25.09 4.43
C ASN A 57 -6.82 -23.84 5.03
N TRP A 58 -7.49 -22.70 4.98
CA TRP A 58 -7.08 -21.52 5.71
C TRP A 58 -7.47 -21.62 7.19
N GLU A 59 -6.64 -21.06 8.07
CA GLU A 59 -6.93 -20.94 9.52
C GLU A 59 -7.63 -19.63 9.83
N GLU A 60 -8.56 -19.64 10.79
CA GLU A 60 -9.32 -18.46 11.19
C GLU A 60 -8.49 -17.42 11.95
N ILE A 61 -8.78 -16.15 11.68
CA ILE A 61 -8.40 -15.01 12.53
C ILE A 61 -9.68 -14.36 13.02
N LYS A 62 -9.88 -14.33 14.36
CA LYS A 62 -11.08 -13.80 15.00
C LYS A 62 -10.79 -12.61 15.91
N GLU A 63 -11.78 -11.74 16.05
CA GLU A 63 -11.89 -10.73 17.10
C GLU A 63 -13.22 -10.93 17.84
N GLY A 64 -13.14 -11.51 19.04
CA GLY A 64 -14.35 -12.07 19.70
C GLY A 64 -14.96 -13.19 18.85
N GLU A 65 -16.24 -13.10 18.59
CA GLU A 65 -16.96 -14.07 17.73
C GLU A 65 -16.87 -13.74 16.23
N ASN A 66 -16.29 -12.61 15.88
CA ASN A 66 -16.26 -12.16 14.49
C ASN A 66 -15.06 -12.77 13.74
N LEU A 67 -15.31 -13.43 12.61
CA LEU A 67 -14.29 -13.87 11.67
C LEU A 67 -13.81 -12.67 10.87
N ILE A 68 -12.57 -12.20 11.10
CA ILE A 68 -12.04 -10.96 10.55
C ILE A 68 -10.89 -11.17 9.57
N GLY A 69 -10.53 -12.40 9.30
CA GLY A 69 -9.47 -12.76 8.37
C GLY A 69 -9.13 -14.24 8.44
N LEU A 70 -8.16 -14.62 7.64
CA LEU A 70 -7.62 -15.97 7.55
C LEU A 70 -6.09 -15.92 7.49
N LYS A 71 -5.41 -17.00 7.86
CA LYS A 71 -3.95 -17.13 7.72
C LYS A 71 -3.55 -18.50 7.20
N SER A 72 -2.45 -18.58 6.50
CA SER A 72 -1.83 -19.82 6.04
C SER A 72 -0.37 -19.59 5.66
N ASN A 73 0.55 -20.38 6.23
CA ASN A 73 1.95 -20.46 5.78
C ASN A 73 2.63 -19.10 5.48
N GLY A 74 2.65 -18.19 6.46
CA GLY A 74 3.34 -16.90 6.33
C GLY A 74 2.52 -15.77 5.69
N LYS A 75 1.39 -16.06 5.07
CA LYS A 75 0.46 -15.11 4.45
C LYS A 75 -0.87 -15.02 5.19
N SER A 76 -1.60 -13.95 4.98
CA SER A 76 -2.93 -13.77 5.56
C SER A 76 -3.90 -13.09 4.61
N ILE A 77 -5.18 -13.37 4.80
CA ILE A 77 -6.29 -12.63 4.21
C ILE A 77 -6.84 -11.73 5.30
N THR A 78 -6.90 -10.44 5.05
CA THR A 78 -7.42 -9.44 6.00
C THR A 78 -8.61 -8.69 5.41
N LEU A 79 -9.33 -7.97 6.27
CA LEU A 79 -10.41 -7.08 5.86
C LEU A 79 -10.01 -5.63 6.16
N GLU A 80 -10.15 -4.77 5.18
CA GLU A 80 -10.00 -3.33 5.31
C GLU A 80 -11.35 -2.69 5.76
N PRO A 81 -11.36 -1.41 6.24
CA PRO A 81 -12.53 -0.81 6.88
C PRO A 81 -13.86 -0.97 6.12
N GLY A 82 -13.84 -0.85 4.81
CA GLY A 82 -14.99 -1.00 3.92
C GLY A 82 -15.18 -2.43 3.39
N ASN A 83 -14.73 -3.45 4.11
CA ASN A 83 -14.77 -4.85 3.68
C ASN A 83 -13.98 -5.15 2.38
N GLN A 84 -13.02 -4.31 2.00
CA GLN A 84 -12.06 -4.72 0.99
C GLN A 84 -11.33 -5.95 1.52
N ILE A 85 -11.24 -6.99 0.69
CA ILE A 85 -10.49 -8.20 1.03
C ILE A 85 -9.05 -8.03 0.56
N GLU A 86 -8.10 -8.27 1.45
CA GLU A 86 -6.68 -8.09 1.19
C GLU A 86 -5.93 -9.41 1.34
N LEU A 87 -5.09 -9.76 0.37
CA LEU A 87 -4.01 -10.72 0.57
C LEU A 87 -2.77 -9.96 1.06
N ALA A 88 -2.35 -10.18 2.29
CA ALA A 88 -1.01 -9.86 2.76
C ALA A 88 -0.11 -11.07 2.50
N GLY A 89 0.67 -11.01 1.42
CA GLY A 89 1.48 -12.10 0.91
C GLY A 89 2.68 -12.45 1.78
N ASP A 90 3.29 -13.60 1.52
CA ASP A 90 4.48 -14.06 2.21
C ASP A 90 5.73 -13.29 1.76
N LYS A 91 6.84 -13.53 2.45
CA LYS A 91 8.17 -13.00 2.12
C LYS A 91 8.83 -13.91 1.09
N LEU A 92 8.91 -13.45 -0.14
CA LEU A 92 9.28 -14.26 -1.31
C LEU A 92 10.60 -13.77 -1.95
N VAL A 93 11.29 -14.67 -2.62
CA VAL A 93 12.63 -14.41 -3.19
C VAL A 93 12.53 -13.68 -4.53
N ASN A 94 11.48 -13.95 -5.31
CA ASN A 94 11.37 -13.45 -6.68
C ASN A 94 9.90 -13.17 -7.09
N ILE A 95 9.75 -12.41 -8.17
CA ILE A 95 8.43 -12.00 -8.67
C ILE A 95 7.62 -13.17 -9.23
N HIS A 96 8.25 -14.24 -9.70
CA HIS A 96 7.49 -15.43 -10.14
C HIS A 96 6.73 -16.06 -8.97
N GLN A 97 7.35 -16.11 -7.78
CA GLN A 97 6.69 -16.59 -6.56
C GLN A 97 5.57 -15.65 -6.12
N VAL A 98 5.83 -14.34 -6.11
CA VAL A 98 4.82 -13.30 -5.80
C VAL A 98 3.61 -13.44 -6.73
N CYS A 99 3.87 -13.56 -8.02
CA CYS A 99 2.84 -13.68 -9.03
C CYS A 99 2.01 -14.97 -8.88
N PHE A 100 2.69 -16.09 -8.60
CA PHE A 100 2.03 -17.37 -8.34
C PHE A 100 1.13 -17.34 -7.10
N GLU A 101 1.61 -16.74 -6.00
CA GLU A 101 0.85 -16.59 -4.76
C GLU A 101 -0.42 -15.75 -4.99
N SER A 102 -0.25 -14.60 -5.63
CA SER A 102 -1.34 -13.69 -5.94
C SER A 102 -2.36 -14.31 -6.89
N TYR A 103 -1.89 -15.06 -7.90
CA TYR A 103 -2.76 -15.79 -8.82
C TYR A 103 -3.56 -16.87 -8.09
N SER A 104 -2.87 -17.68 -7.28
CA SER A 104 -3.54 -18.74 -6.51
C SER A 104 -4.63 -18.20 -5.59
N PHE A 105 -4.38 -17.04 -4.95
CA PHE A 105 -5.40 -16.37 -4.14
C PHE A 105 -6.56 -15.86 -4.99
N GLN A 106 -6.28 -15.22 -6.13
CA GLN A 106 -7.31 -14.70 -7.01
C GLN A 106 -8.24 -15.81 -7.50
N ASP A 107 -7.67 -16.95 -7.92
CA ASP A 107 -8.41 -18.10 -8.39
C ASP A 107 -9.33 -18.67 -7.29
N GLN A 108 -8.80 -18.87 -6.07
CA GLN A 108 -9.57 -19.28 -4.91
C GLN A 108 -10.70 -18.31 -4.58
N LEU A 109 -10.41 -17.01 -4.59
CA LEU A 109 -11.38 -15.96 -4.27
C LEU A 109 -12.51 -15.90 -5.32
N GLU A 110 -12.17 -15.98 -6.60
CA GLU A 110 -13.16 -15.97 -7.69
C GLU A 110 -14.07 -17.19 -7.65
N GLU A 111 -13.51 -18.36 -7.35
CA GLU A 111 -14.30 -19.60 -7.20
C GLU A 111 -15.38 -19.42 -6.13
N VAL A 112 -15.00 -19.02 -4.91
CA VAL A 112 -15.98 -18.89 -3.80
C VAL A 112 -16.94 -17.71 -4.01
N CYS A 113 -16.48 -16.60 -4.60
CA CYS A 113 -17.34 -15.46 -4.90
C CYS A 113 -18.43 -15.85 -5.91
N LYS A 114 -18.09 -16.60 -6.95
CA LYS A 114 -19.03 -17.07 -7.98
C LYS A 114 -20.16 -17.92 -7.39
N GLU A 115 -19.86 -18.78 -6.40
CA GLU A 115 -20.87 -19.65 -5.76
C GLU A 115 -21.96 -18.86 -5.04
N ILE A 116 -21.64 -17.70 -4.50
CA ILE A 116 -22.57 -16.90 -3.71
C ILE A 116 -23.03 -15.63 -4.42
N GLY A 117 -22.79 -15.55 -5.74
CA GLY A 117 -23.25 -14.44 -6.58
C GLY A 117 -22.49 -13.13 -6.37
N LEU A 118 -21.22 -13.21 -5.94
CA LEU A 118 -20.30 -12.08 -5.84
C LEU A 118 -19.32 -12.07 -7.02
N LYS A 119 -18.70 -10.89 -7.23
CA LYS A 119 -17.55 -10.67 -8.11
C LYS A 119 -16.51 -9.83 -7.43
N THR A 120 -15.25 -10.03 -7.80
CA THR A 120 -14.12 -9.20 -7.38
C THR A 120 -13.95 -8.00 -8.31
N LEU A 121 -13.46 -6.89 -7.79
CA LEU A 121 -13.04 -5.74 -8.58
C LEU A 121 -11.74 -5.18 -8.03
N SER A 122 -10.70 -5.19 -8.85
CA SER A 122 -9.36 -4.66 -8.54
C SER A 122 -9.18 -3.30 -9.21
N ILE A 123 -9.57 -2.24 -8.52
CA ILE A 123 -9.56 -0.85 -8.99
C ILE A 123 -9.22 0.06 -7.80
N GLY A 124 -8.57 1.19 -8.03
CA GLY A 124 -8.08 2.03 -6.94
C GLY A 124 -9.15 2.71 -6.08
N TYR A 125 -10.34 2.93 -6.61
CA TYR A 125 -11.45 3.56 -5.88
C TYR A 125 -12.78 2.92 -6.27
N ASP A 126 -13.69 2.78 -5.30
CA ASP A 126 -15.05 2.25 -5.51
C ASP A 126 -15.81 3.11 -6.53
N PRO A 127 -16.13 2.58 -7.72
CA PRO A 127 -16.73 3.39 -8.76
C PRO A 127 -18.25 3.59 -8.60
N PHE A 128 -18.92 2.84 -7.71
CA PHE A 128 -20.36 2.76 -7.66
C PHE A 128 -20.97 3.33 -6.38
N THR A 129 -20.36 3.05 -5.22
CA THR A 129 -20.97 3.25 -3.91
C THR A 129 -20.72 4.67 -3.40
N ASN A 130 -21.75 5.33 -2.86
CA ASN A 130 -21.57 6.55 -2.07
C ASN A 130 -20.96 6.24 -0.71
N LEU A 131 -20.19 7.17 -0.14
CA LEU A 131 -19.55 6.97 1.16
C LEU A 131 -20.54 6.57 2.27
N LYS A 132 -21.72 7.18 2.29
CA LYS A 132 -22.78 6.91 3.29
C LYS A 132 -23.32 5.47 3.21
N ASP A 133 -23.19 4.83 2.04
CA ASP A 133 -23.72 3.49 1.74
C ASP A 133 -22.57 2.45 1.74
N ALA A 134 -21.32 2.89 2.00
CA ALA A 134 -20.17 2.00 2.07
C ALA A 134 -20.30 1.04 3.27
N PRO A 135 -20.05 -0.27 3.07
CA PRO A 135 -20.16 -1.23 4.15
C PRO A 135 -19.03 -1.06 5.16
N ASP A 136 -19.28 -1.43 6.40
CA ASP A 136 -18.29 -1.53 7.47
C ASP A 136 -18.10 -2.98 7.93
N ASN A 137 -17.10 -3.22 8.77
CA ASN A 137 -16.86 -4.51 9.41
C ASN A 137 -16.66 -4.36 10.92
N PRO A 138 -16.74 -5.46 11.69
CA PRO A 138 -16.80 -5.39 13.15
C PRO A 138 -15.47 -5.11 13.86
N LYS A 139 -14.33 -4.94 13.14
CA LYS A 139 -13.03 -4.69 13.78
C LYS A 139 -13.08 -3.43 14.65
N GLN A 140 -12.72 -3.55 15.93
CA GLN A 140 -12.78 -2.44 16.89
C GLN A 140 -11.90 -1.25 16.47
N ARG A 141 -10.71 -1.51 15.91
CA ARG A 141 -9.81 -0.45 15.46
C ARG A 141 -10.45 0.49 14.45
N TYR A 142 -11.28 -0.03 13.54
CA TYR A 142 -11.91 0.77 12.49
C TYR A 142 -13.00 1.67 13.01
N LYS A 143 -13.73 1.26 14.06
CA LYS A 143 -14.70 2.14 14.74
C LYS A 143 -14.01 3.38 15.33
N LEU A 144 -12.86 3.21 15.98
CA LEU A 144 -12.07 4.34 16.49
C LEU A 144 -11.53 5.20 15.35
N MET A 145 -10.99 4.58 14.30
CA MET A 145 -10.47 5.30 13.14
C MET A 145 -11.55 6.13 12.45
N THR A 146 -12.77 5.61 12.33
CA THR A 146 -13.92 6.34 11.75
C THR A 146 -14.23 7.62 12.51
N THR A 147 -14.02 7.63 13.83
CA THR A 147 -14.24 8.80 14.68
C THR A 147 -13.05 9.77 14.65
N GLU A 148 -11.81 9.25 14.66
CA GLU A 148 -10.61 10.07 14.84
C GLU A 148 -10.05 10.64 13.52
N MET A 149 -10.06 9.84 12.45
CA MET A 149 -9.43 10.21 11.19
C MET A 149 -10.03 11.47 10.52
N PRO A 150 -11.35 11.70 10.54
CA PRO A 150 -11.95 12.90 9.94
C PRO A 150 -11.56 14.21 10.61
N LYS A 151 -11.11 14.19 11.86
CA LYS A 151 -10.72 15.41 12.60
C LYS A 151 -9.61 16.21 11.91
N ASN A 152 -8.75 15.51 11.15
CA ASN A 152 -7.55 16.10 10.53
C ASN A 152 -7.39 15.73 9.04
N GLY A 153 -8.48 15.36 8.35
CA GLY A 153 -8.38 15.00 6.94
C GLY A 153 -9.74 14.80 6.29
N ASP A 154 -10.10 15.69 5.39
CA ASP A 154 -11.44 15.76 4.76
C ASP A 154 -11.86 14.50 4.02
N LEU A 155 -10.92 13.77 3.45
CA LEU A 155 -11.17 12.54 2.69
C LEU A 155 -10.74 11.26 3.42
N SER A 156 -10.52 11.34 4.74
CA SER A 156 -10.07 10.18 5.52
C SER A 156 -11.06 9.01 5.53
N LEU A 157 -12.37 9.28 5.56
CA LEU A 157 -13.38 8.23 5.46
C LEU A 157 -13.45 7.62 4.05
N ASN A 158 -13.28 8.45 3.01
CA ASN A 158 -13.18 7.93 1.64
C ASN A 158 -11.97 7.00 1.50
N MET A 159 -10.82 7.37 2.09
CA MET A 159 -9.63 6.50 2.12
C MET A 159 -9.97 5.16 2.77
N MET A 160 -10.58 5.16 3.96
CA MET A 160 -10.88 3.96 4.71
C MET A 160 -11.85 3.02 3.99
N TYR A 161 -12.93 3.57 3.45
CA TYR A 161 -14.07 2.77 2.99
C TYR A 161 -14.12 2.55 1.48
N GLN A 162 -13.45 3.38 0.69
CA GLN A 162 -13.63 3.41 -0.77
C GLN A 162 -12.33 3.30 -1.57
N THR A 163 -11.15 3.20 -0.93
CA THR A 163 -9.89 2.97 -1.67
C THR A 163 -9.46 1.51 -1.62
N SER A 164 -8.69 1.11 -2.61
CA SER A 164 -8.06 -0.19 -2.72
C SER A 164 -6.73 -0.04 -3.46
N GLY A 165 -5.68 -0.67 -2.97
CA GLY A 165 -4.32 -0.49 -3.48
C GLY A 165 -3.53 -1.77 -3.60
N THR A 166 -2.37 -1.65 -4.23
CA THR A 166 -1.29 -2.63 -4.18
C THR A 166 -0.16 -2.04 -3.37
N GLN A 167 0.33 -2.77 -2.37
CA GLN A 167 1.45 -2.37 -1.52
C GLN A 167 2.63 -3.31 -1.77
N ILE A 168 3.84 -2.75 -1.85
CA ILE A 168 5.06 -3.50 -2.16
C ILE A 168 6.02 -3.34 -1.00
N ASN A 169 6.42 -4.45 -0.40
CA ASN A 169 7.31 -4.51 0.74
C ASN A 169 8.69 -4.99 0.31
N LEU A 170 9.71 -4.17 0.54
CA LEU A 170 11.09 -4.42 0.12
C LEU A 170 12.04 -4.29 1.31
N ASP A 171 12.90 -5.28 1.49
CA ASP A 171 13.92 -5.27 2.53
C ASP A 171 15.08 -4.32 2.21
N TYR A 172 15.82 -3.93 3.24
CA TYR A 172 17.09 -3.20 3.15
C TYR A 172 18.22 -3.98 3.84
N ILE A 173 19.47 -3.80 3.37
CA ILE A 173 20.65 -4.56 3.80
C ILE A 173 21.59 -3.76 4.70
N SER A 174 21.39 -2.47 4.82
CA SER A 174 22.10 -1.54 5.71
C SER A 174 21.30 -0.24 5.84
N GLU A 175 21.69 0.67 6.74
CA GLU A 175 21.10 2.00 6.81
C GLU A 175 21.41 2.85 5.57
N ASP A 176 22.63 2.78 5.02
CA ASP A 176 22.97 3.47 3.77
C ASP A 176 22.13 2.99 2.58
N ASP A 177 21.87 1.68 2.50
CA ASP A 177 20.98 1.09 1.51
C ASP A 177 19.54 1.56 1.72
N PHE A 178 19.09 1.62 2.97
CA PHE A 178 17.78 2.18 3.32
C PHE A 178 17.65 3.65 2.87
N ILE A 179 18.63 4.51 3.19
CA ILE A 179 18.60 5.93 2.82
C ILE A 179 18.41 6.10 1.30
N LYS A 180 19.18 5.36 0.49
CA LYS A 180 19.09 5.42 -0.97
C LYS A 180 17.73 4.91 -1.47
N LYS A 181 17.27 3.77 -0.96
CA LYS A 181 15.99 3.15 -1.32
C LYS A 181 14.82 4.05 -0.96
N PHE A 182 14.79 4.55 0.28
CA PHE A 182 13.72 5.42 0.77
C PHE A 182 13.61 6.68 -0.08
N LYS A 183 14.76 7.32 -0.36
CA LYS A 183 14.80 8.52 -1.21
C LYS A 183 14.33 8.23 -2.63
N LEU A 184 14.84 7.16 -3.26
CA LEU A 184 14.42 6.76 -4.60
C LEU A 184 12.91 6.52 -4.66
N ILE A 185 12.37 5.70 -3.77
CA ILE A 185 10.95 5.36 -3.74
C ILE A 185 10.08 6.61 -3.53
N SER A 186 10.47 7.48 -2.58
CA SER A 186 9.76 8.73 -2.31
C SER A 186 9.74 9.66 -3.53
N HIS A 187 10.86 9.75 -4.26
CA HIS A 187 10.96 10.56 -5.48
C HIS A 187 10.14 9.97 -6.64
N LEU A 188 10.01 8.65 -6.70
CA LEU A 188 9.23 7.96 -7.73
C LEU A 188 7.72 7.88 -7.43
N THR A 189 7.26 8.37 -6.28
CA THR A 189 5.84 8.37 -5.92
C THR A 189 4.94 9.00 -7.00
N PRO A 190 5.25 10.17 -7.60
CA PRO A 190 4.44 10.74 -8.68
C PRO A 190 4.38 9.84 -9.92
N LEU A 191 5.48 9.15 -10.24
CA LEU A 191 5.53 8.20 -11.36
C LEU A 191 4.63 7.00 -11.10
N SER A 192 4.67 6.44 -9.88
CA SER A 192 3.81 5.32 -9.51
C SER A 192 2.34 5.67 -9.61
N ILE A 193 1.93 6.83 -9.07
CA ILE A 193 0.56 7.32 -9.18
C ILE A 193 0.14 7.45 -10.65
N ALA A 194 1.01 7.98 -11.50
CA ALA A 194 0.70 8.21 -12.90
C ALA A 194 0.63 6.89 -13.71
N ILE A 195 1.61 6.00 -13.56
CA ILE A 195 1.67 4.73 -14.32
C ILE A 195 0.52 3.80 -13.93
N PHE A 196 0.27 3.66 -12.63
CA PHE A 196 -0.71 2.72 -12.08
C PHE A 196 -2.09 3.35 -11.84
N ALA A 197 -2.38 4.53 -12.42
CA ALA A 197 -3.67 5.17 -12.31
C ALA A 197 -4.79 4.25 -12.83
N ASN A 198 -5.71 3.88 -11.95
CA ASN A 198 -6.83 2.97 -12.21
C ASN A 198 -8.04 3.29 -11.32
N SER A 199 -8.40 4.58 -11.21
CA SER A 199 -9.55 5.01 -10.38
C SER A 199 -10.19 6.31 -10.88
N ALA A 200 -10.55 6.31 -12.17
CA ALA A 200 -11.13 7.50 -12.81
C ALA A 200 -12.62 7.71 -12.50
N ILE A 201 -13.31 6.70 -11.99
CA ILE A 201 -14.76 6.73 -11.77
C ILE A 201 -15.09 6.87 -10.29
N LYS A 202 -16.08 7.70 -9.98
CA LYS A 202 -16.67 7.89 -8.66
C LYS A 202 -18.19 8.03 -8.83
N GLU A 203 -18.97 7.27 -8.06
CA GLU A 203 -20.45 7.37 -8.07
C GLU A 203 -21.04 7.29 -9.50
N ASN A 204 -20.53 6.31 -10.28
CA ASN A 204 -20.91 6.07 -11.68
C ASN A 204 -20.58 7.20 -12.67
N LYS A 205 -19.70 8.14 -12.31
CA LYS A 205 -19.33 9.29 -13.16
C LYS A 205 -17.82 9.48 -13.17
N PRO A 206 -17.25 10.06 -14.25
CA PRO A 206 -15.86 10.51 -14.25
C PRO A 206 -15.59 11.45 -13.08
N SER A 207 -14.55 11.13 -12.28
CA SER A 207 -14.17 11.90 -11.09
C SER A 207 -13.41 13.19 -11.41
N GLY A 208 -12.93 13.33 -12.65
CA GLY A 208 -12.01 14.38 -13.07
C GLY A 208 -10.54 14.09 -12.74
N TYR A 209 -10.24 12.88 -12.27
CA TYR A 209 -8.89 12.37 -11.97
C TYR A 209 -8.66 11.02 -12.66
N LEU A 210 -7.42 10.70 -12.96
CA LEU A 210 -7.02 9.36 -13.41
C LEU A 210 -6.80 8.41 -12.21
N SER A 211 -6.19 8.92 -11.13
CA SER A 211 -6.16 8.24 -9.83
C SER A 211 -6.91 9.07 -8.78
N TYR A 212 -8.22 8.83 -8.64
CA TYR A 212 -9.00 9.45 -7.57
C TYR A 212 -8.57 8.93 -6.19
N ARG A 213 -8.09 7.69 -6.12
CA ARG A 213 -7.46 7.15 -4.91
C ARG A 213 -6.30 8.03 -4.44
N ALA A 214 -5.35 8.35 -5.30
CA ALA A 214 -4.22 9.21 -4.93
C ALA A 214 -4.68 10.62 -4.48
N ARG A 215 -5.70 11.19 -5.12
CA ARG A 215 -6.32 12.45 -4.67
C ARG A 215 -6.88 12.34 -3.24
N VAL A 216 -7.51 11.21 -2.93
CA VAL A 216 -8.03 10.92 -1.57
C VAL A 216 -6.89 10.82 -0.56
N TRP A 217 -5.83 10.09 -0.88
CA TRP A 217 -4.64 9.95 -0.02
C TRP A 217 -3.93 11.27 0.26
N GLN A 218 -3.89 12.19 -0.71
CA GLN A 218 -3.36 13.55 -0.52
C GLN A 218 -4.13 14.39 0.52
N SER A 219 -5.39 14.06 0.79
CA SER A 219 -6.26 14.75 1.76
C SER A 219 -6.65 13.87 2.94
N THR A 220 -5.89 12.82 3.18
CA THR A 220 -6.10 11.90 4.30
C THR A 220 -5.23 12.31 5.48
N SER A 221 -5.81 12.27 6.69
CA SER A 221 -5.04 12.43 7.92
C SER A 221 -3.89 11.44 7.98
N ARG A 222 -2.68 11.90 8.33
CA ARG A 222 -1.47 11.09 8.50
C ARG A 222 -0.98 10.42 7.20
N GLY A 223 -1.53 10.81 6.05
CA GLY A 223 -1.20 10.31 4.72
C GLY A 223 -0.28 11.21 3.91
N GLY A 224 -0.19 10.95 2.61
CA GLY A 224 0.52 11.75 1.64
C GLY A 224 2.03 11.54 1.59
N LEU A 225 2.72 12.48 0.94
CA LEU A 225 4.17 12.50 0.77
C LEU A 225 4.76 13.69 1.54
N PRO A 226 5.21 13.52 2.79
CA PRO A 226 5.85 14.58 3.57
C PRO A 226 7.13 15.10 2.89
N LYS A 227 7.33 16.42 2.88
CA LYS A 227 8.52 17.05 2.27
C LYS A 227 9.84 16.47 2.80
N ILE A 228 9.90 16.19 4.11
CA ILE A 228 11.08 15.60 4.76
C ILE A 228 11.49 14.24 4.17
N PHE A 229 10.55 13.49 3.57
CA PHE A 229 10.83 12.21 2.93
C PHE A 229 11.62 12.34 1.61
N LEU A 230 11.62 13.52 1.02
CA LEU A 230 12.40 13.84 -0.18
C LEU A 230 13.83 14.32 0.14
N GLU A 231 14.13 14.51 1.40
CA GLU A 231 15.48 14.80 1.90
C GLU A 231 16.25 13.48 2.15
N ASN A 232 17.42 13.55 2.77
CA ASN A 232 18.14 12.36 3.20
C ASN A 232 17.55 11.87 4.52
N MET A 233 16.72 10.82 4.44
CA MET A 233 16.04 10.18 5.57
C MET A 233 16.89 9.02 6.06
N ASP A 234 17.45 9.13 7.27
CA ASP A 234 18.11 8.06 8.02
C ASP A 234 17.17 7.49 9.10
N PHE A 235 17.59 6.46 9.81
CA PHE A 235 16.78 5.87 10.87
C PHE A 235 16.50 6.84 12.02
N GLU A 236 17.44 7.73 12.30
CA GLU A 236 17.29 8.73 13.36
C GLU A 236 16.17 9.75 13.02
N LYS A 237 16.18 10.31 11.81
CA LYS A 237 15.15 11.26 11.35
C LYS A 237 13.79 10.60 11.22
N TYR A 238 13.76 9.33 10.77
CA TYR A 238 12.50 8.60 10.71
C TYR A 238 11.96 8.27 12.11
N ALA A 239 12.84 7.97 13.07
CA ALA A 239 12.44 7.82 14.48
C ALA A 239 11.87 9.13 15.04
N ASP A 240 12.49 10.29 14.75
CA ASP A 240 11.93 11.60 15.14
C ASP A 240 10.56 11.84 14.50
N TYR A 241 10.38 11.50 13.24
CA TYR A 241 9.10 11.60 12.56
C TYR A 241 8.02 10.75 13.25
N VAL A 242 8.35 9.50 13.59
CA VAL A 242 7.45 8.56 14.29
C VAL A 242 7.10 9.04 15.69
N ILE A 243 8.10 9.53 16.45
CA ILE A 243 7.92 9.99 17.83
C ILE A 243 6.97 11.20 17.89
N ASN A 244 7.11 12.12 16.94
CA ASN A 244 6.29 13.34 16.90
C ASN A 244 4.91 13.13 16.24
N MET A 245 4.68 12.00 15.58
CA MET A 245 3.37 11.69 15.00
C MET A 245 2.35 11.45 16.12
N PRO A 246 1.19 12.11 16.10
CA PRO A 246 0.12 11.84 17.07
C PRO A 246 -0.25 10.35 17.09
N LEU A 247 -0.52 9.81 18.26
CA LEU A 247 -1.08 8.47 18.40
C LEU A 247 -2.51 8.47 17.82
N LEU A 248 -2.98 7.33 17.36
CA LEU A 248 -4.38 7.17 16.97
C LEU A 248 -5.14 6.37 18.03
N PHE A 249 -4.56 5.27 18.43
CA PHE A 249 -5.02 4.41 19.51
C PHE A 249 -3.88 3.53 20.02
N ILE A 250 -4.11 2.95 21.19
CA ILE A 250 -3.30 1.91 21.79
C ILE A 250 -4.15 0.65 21.99
N PHE A 251 -3.50 -0.49 22.21
CA PHE A 251 -4.21 -1.76 22.45
C PHE A 251 -3.83 -2.33 23.81
N ARG A 252 -4.83 -2.48 24.70
CA ARG A 252 -4.69 -3.06 26.04
C ARG A 252 -5.91 -3.89 26.39
N ASP A 253 -5.70 -5.00 27.06
CA ASP A 253 -6.77 -5.86 27.60
C ASP A 253 -7.84 -6.19 26.54
N ASN A 254 -7.37 -6.57 25.34
CA ASN A 254 -8.19 -6.85 24.15
C ASN A 254 -9.10 -5.70 23.67
N LYS A 255 -8.75 -4.45 24.02
CA LYS A 255 -9.48 -3.24 23.60
C LYS A 255 -8.55 -2.23 22.94
N HIS A 256 -9.07 -1.53 21.95
CA HIS A 256 -8.46 -0.33 21.40
C HIS A 256 -8.95 0.90 22.22
N ILE A 257 -8.01 1.74 22.65
CA ILE A 257 -8.27 2.93 23.46
C ILE A 257 -7.79 4.14 22.63
N SER A 258 -8.67 5.12 22.42
CA SER A 258 -8.30 6.37 21.75
C SER A 258 -7.36 7.19 22.62
N VAL A 259 -6.29 7.70 22.01
CA VAL A 259 -5.28 8.57 22.63
C VAL A 259 -4.78 9.61 21.60
N SER A 260 -5.67 10.07 20.74
CA SER A 260 -5.35 10.88 19.56
C SER A 260 -4.80 12.28 19.86
N GLU A 261 -4.87 12.74 21.12
CA GLU A 261 -4.33 14.04 21.56
C GLU A 261 -2.85 13.97 21.98
N GLN A 262 -2.31 12.75 22.18
CA GLN A 262 -0.93 12.50 22.58
C GLN A 262 -0.10 12.00 21.39
N ASN A 263 1.23 12.14 21.50
CA ASN A 263 2.17 11.56 20.57
C ASN A 263 2.97 10.41 21.20
N PHE A 264 3.87 9.79 20.41
CA PHE A 264 4.65 8.67 20.91
C PHE A 264 5.68 9.09 21.97
N GLN A 265 6.13 10.38 21.99
CA GLN A 265 6.98 10.92 23.04
C GLN A 265 6.26 10.93 24.38
N ASP A 266 4.99 11.35 24.42
CA ASP A 266 4.18 11.34 25.63
C ASP A 266 4.05 9.91 26.20
N PHE A 267 3.91 8.93 25.30
CA PHE A 267 3.86 7.52 25.69
C PHE A 267 5.19 7.04 26.28
N MET A 268 6.33 7.38 25.67
CA MET A 268 7.65 7.04 26.20
C MET A 268 7.93 7.69 27.56
N ASN A 269 7.38 8.88 27.81
CA ASN A 269 7.49 9.59 29.08
C ASN A 269 6.54 9.05 30.17
N GLY A 270 5.63 8.10 29.81
CA GLY A 270 4.62 7.59 30.72
C GLY A 270 3.53 8.61 31.07
N SER A 271 3.33 9.62 30.22
CA SER A 271 2.40 10.74 30.45
C SER A 271 0.95 10.43 30.04
N ILE A 272 0.67 9.26 29.44
CA ILE A 272 -0.68 8.89 29.02
C ILE A 272 -1.48 8.38 30.21
N LYS A 273 -2.45 9.18 30.66
CA LYS A 273 -3.26 8.92 31.86
C LYS A 273 -4.02 7.60 31.79
N GLU A 274 -4.58 7.28 30.65
CA GLU A 274 -5.35 6.06 30.35
C GLU A 274 -4.53 4.77 30.54
N LEU A 275 -3.21 4.90 30.62
CA LEU A 275 -2.28 3.78 30.77
C LEU A 275 -1.67 3.64 32.16
N ASN A 276 -2.07 4.46 33.15
CA ASN A 276 -1.49 4.43 34.48
C ASN A 276 0.05 4.47 34.46
N ASN A 277 0.62 5.38 33.66
CA ASN A 277 2.06 5.59 33.48
C ASN A 277 2.83 4.37 32.90
N LYS A 278 2.16 3.40 32.29
CA LYS A 278 2.82 2.29 31.60
C LYS A 278 3.54 2.79 30.35
N LEU A 279 4.77 2.34 30.15
CA LEU A 279 5.60 2.67 29.00
C LEU A 279 5.25 1.79 27.78
N PRO A 280 5.52 2.25 26.55
CA PRO A 280 5.27 1.49 25.34
C PRO A 280 6.16 0.25 25.21
N SER A 281 5.60 -0.76 24.58
CA SER A 281 6.29 -1.98 24.13
C SER A 281 6.62 -1.92 22.64
N SER A 282 7.42 -2.89 22.17
CA SER A 282 7.66 -3.07 20.70
C SER A 282 6.35 -3.27 19.94
N ARG A 283 5.35 -3.93 20.52
CA ARG A 283 4.03 -4.09 19.89
C ARG A 283 3.29 -2.76 19.76
N ASP A 284 3.41 -1.86 20.73
CA ASP A 284 2.81 -0.53 20.65
C ASP A 284 3.46 0.30 19.53
N LEU A 285 4.78 0.19 19.38
CA LEU A 285 5.48 0.81 18.26
C LEU A 285 4.99 0.24 16.90
N GLU A 286 4.83 -1.07 16.78
CA GLU A 286 4.32 -1.71 15.56
C GLU A 286 2.89 -1.25 15.24
N ILE A 287 2.03 -1.14 16.24
CA ILE A 287 0.67 -0.60 16.08
C ILE A 287 0.74 0.87 15.62
N HIS A 288 1.57 1.69 16.26
CA HIS A 288 1.72 3.10 15.90
C HIS A 288 2.24 3.25 14.45
N LEU A 289 3.28 2.53 14.06
CA LEU A 289 3.80 2.49 12.69
C LEU A 289 2.71 2.07 11.69
N SER A 290 1.82 1.14 12.05
CA SER A 290 0.72 0.69 11.20
C SER A 290 -0.33 1.77 10.94
N THR A 291 -0.35 2.84 11.75
CA THR A 291 -1.28 3.97 11.60
C THR A 291 -0.65 5.20 10.91
N ILE A 292 0.57 5.10 10.42
CA ILE A 292 1.21 6.10 9.55
C ILE A 292 0.87 5.74 8.11
N PHE A 293 0.07 6.58 7.44
CA PHE A 293 -0.52 6.30 6.13
C PHE A 293 0.18 7.02 4.98
N THR A 294 1.48 7.32 5.13
CA THR A 294 2.30 7.95 4.09
C THR A 294 2.48 7.06 2.86
N GLU A 295 2.76 7.66 1.71
CA GLU A 295 2.99 6.95 0.43
C GLU A 295 4.18 5.99 0.48
N VAL A 296 5.15 6.28 1.34
CA VAL A 296 6.28 5.41 1.69
C VAL A 296 6.31 5.25 3.19
N ARG A 297 6.41 4.04 3.69
CA ARG A 297 6.44 3.75 5.11
C ARG A 297 7.63 2.84 5.47
N LEU A 298 8.32 3.17 6.56
CA LEU A 298 9.34 2.30 7.13
C LEU A 298 8.74 1.50 8.30
N LYS A 299 8.92 0.21 8.21
CA LYS A 299 8.78 -0.78 9.29
C LYS A 299 10.14 -1.50 9.45
N LYS A 300 10.17 -2.82 9.62
CA LYS A 300 11.39 -3.64 9.42
C LYS A 300 11.67 -3.92 7.93
N TYR A 301 11.03 -3.18 7.05
CA TYR A 301 11.10 -3.18 5.59
C TYR A 301 10.52 -1.86 5.08
N LEU A 302 10.77 -1.54 3.83
CA LEU A 302 10.17 -0.40 3.14
C LEU A 302 8.87 -0.83 2.49
N GLU A 303 7.84 -0.04 2.65
CA GLU A 303 6.51 -0.27 2.10
C GLU A 303 6.13 0.86 1.14
N ILE A 304 5.87 0.52 -0.11
CA ILE A 304 5.42 1.42 -1.17
C ILE A 304 3.90 1.29 -1.24
N ARG A 305 3.18 2.41 -1.17
CA ARG A 305 1.73 2.44 -0.98
C ARG A 305 0.98 3.25 -2.04
N SER A 306 1.68 3.82 -3.00
CA SER A 306 1.17 4.79 -3.97
C SER A 306 0.43 4.19 -5.17
N LEU A 307 0.34 2.86 -5.29
CA LEU A 307 -0.27 2.20 -6.45
C LEU A 307 -1.77 1.97 -6.24
N ASP A 308 -2.58 2.32 -7.23
CA ASP A 308 -3.97 1.86 -7.29
C ASP A 308 -4.01 0.33 -7.41
N ALA A 309 -5.03 -0.31 -6.86
CA ALA A 309 -5.28 -1.73 -7.10
C ALA A 309 -5.53 -1.95 -8.61
N CYS A 310 -5.15 -3.11 -9.08
CA CYS A 310 -5.09 -3.39 -10.49
C CYS A 310 -5.45 -4.85 -10.77
N GLU A 311 -6.03 -5.11 -11.92
CA GLU A 311 -6.35 -6.43 -12.39
C GLU A 311 -5.09 -7.28 -12.64
N TRP A 312 -5.30 -8.56 -12.87
CA TRP A 312 -4.24 -9.54 -13.01
C TRP A 312 -3.11 -9.14 -13.95
N ASP A 313 -3.43 -8.53 -15.08
CA ASP A 313 -2.45 -8.17 -16.10
C ASP A 313 -1.44 -7.08 -15.68
N CYS A 314 -1.76 -6.29 -14.66
CA CYS A 314 -0.87 -5.26 -14.15
C CYS A 314 -0.41 -5.48 -12.70
N HIS A 315 -1.03 -6.39 -11.99
CA HIS A 315 -0.82 -6.65 -10.57
C HIS A 315 0.66 -6.93 -10.19
N CYS A 316 1.37 -7.73 -10.99
CA CYS A 316 2.78 -8.03 -10.76
C CYS A 316 3.73 -7.00 -11.37
N ALA A 317 3.23 -6.04 -12.16
CA ALA A 317 4.06 -5.08 -12.85
C ALA A 317 4.73 -4.08 -11.89
N GLY A 318 3.99 -3.59 -10.90
CA GLY A 318 4.54 -2.71 -9.85
C GLY A 318 5.63 -3.39 -9.02
N PRO A 319 5.39 -4.57 -8.45
CA PRO A 319 6.43 -5.35 -7.77
C PRO A 319 7.67 -5.60 -8.64
N ALA A 320 7.51 -6.00 -9.90
CA ALA A 320 8.63 -6.21 -10.83
C ALA A 320 9.41 -4.92 -11.08
N PHE A 321 8.70 -3.81 -11.35
CA PHE A 321 9.29 -2.51 -11.60
C PHE A 321 10.19 -2.05 -10.45
N TYR A 322 9.67 -2.06 -9.23
CA TYR A 322 10.44 -1.66 -8.07
C TYR A 322 11.55 -2.64 -7.70
N THR A 323 11.33 -3.94 -7.84
CA THR A 323 12.36 -4.96 -7.60
C THR A 323 13.56 -4.79 -8.52
N GLY A 324 13.32 -4.54 -9.81
CA GLY A 324 14.40 -4.27 -10.77
C GLY A 324 15.22 -3.04 -10.43
N LEU A 325 14.56 -1.95 -10.01
CA LEU A 325 15.24 -0.72 -9.60
C LEU A 325 15.99 -0.90 -8.28
N VAL A 326 15.30 -1.38 -7.24
CA VAL A 326 15.78 -1.35 -5.85
C VAL A 326 16.80 -2.44 -5.56
N TYR A 327 16.67 -3.61 -6.20
CA TYR A 327 17.58 -4.73 -5.99
C TYR A 327 18.55 -4.97 -7.15
N GLY A 328 18.35 -4.31 -8.30
CA GLY A 328 19.20 -4.51 -9.48
C GLY A 328 19.96 -3.27 -9.92
N LYS A 329 19.34 -2.10 -9.90
CA LYS A 329 19.89 -0.84 -10.47
C LYS A 329 19.70 0.37 -9.56
N LEU A 330 19.87 0.16 -8.24
CA LEU A 330 19.63 1.21 -7.25
C LEU A 330 20.49 2.46 -7.46
N ASN A 331 21.78 2.30 -7.73
CA ASN A 331 22.70 3.43 -7.85
C ASN A 331 22.41 4.25 -9.12
N GLU A 332 22.19 3.58 -10.25
CA GLU A 332 21.87 4.23 -11.52
C GLU A 332 20.50 4.96 -11.43
N ALA A 333 19.49 4.34 -10.83
CA ALA A 333 18.21 4.97 -10.60
C ALA A 333 18.32 6.18 -9.65
N PHE A 334 19.12 6.05 -8.59
CA PHE A 334 19.40 7.14 -7.66
C PHE A 334 20.12 8.32 -8.32
N ASP A 335 21.05 8.06 -9.26
CA ASP A 335 21.76 9.11 -10.00
C ASP A 335 20.84 9.94 -10.91
N VAL A 336 19.77 9.33 -11.42
CA VAL A 336 18.74 10.06 -12.18
C VAL A 336 17.99 11.05 -11.28
N ILE A 337 17.51 10.61 -10.13
CA ILE A 337 16.68 11.45 -9.25
C ILE A 337 17.46 12.57 -8.54
N LYS A 338 18.78 12.43 -8.39
CA LYS A 338 19.63 13.47 -7.77
C LYS A 338 19.47 14.85 -8.40
N LYS A 339 19.07 14.91 -9.67
CA LYS A 339 18.91 16.15 -10.45
C LYS A 339 17.56 16.83 -10.23
N TRP A 340 16.60 16.13 -9.57
CA TRP A 340 15.26 16.65 -9.39
C TRP A 340 15.17 17.55 -8.14
N LYS A 341 14.47 18.66 -8.26
CA LYS A 341 14.24 19.57 -7.14
C LYS A 341 13.03 19.10 -6.33
N ILE A 342 13.14 19.17 -5.01
CA ILE A 342 12.09 18.74 -4.07
C ILE A 342 10.73 19.39 -4.41
N ASN A 343 10.71 20.70 -4.67
CA ASN A 343 9.46 21.39 -5.00
C ASN A 343 8.83 20.91 -6.31
N GLU A 344 9.64 20.53 -7.31
CA GLU A 344 9.12 19.96 -8.57
C GLU A 344 8.47 18.59 -8.32
N ILE A 345 9.06 17.78 -7.44
CA ILE A 345 8.50 16.47 -7.06
C ILE A 345 7.18 16.66 -6.29
N LEU A 346 7.13 17.61 -5.35
CA LEU A 346 5.90 17.90 -4.60
C LEU A 346 4.78 18.41 -5.53
N ASN A 347 5.10 19.28 -6.48
CA ASN A 347 4.14 19.73 -7.47
C ASN A 347 3.66 18.57 -8.36
N ALA A 348 4.59 17.74 -8.81
CA ALA A 348 4.25 16.55 -9.58
C ALA A 348 3.39 15.56 -8.78
N TYR A 349 3.66 15.40 -7.48
CA TYR A 349 2.85 14.58 -6.59
C TYR A 349 1.39 15.08 -6.54
N LEU A 350 1.19 16.40 -6.46
CA LEU A 350 -0.15 17.00 -6.45
C LEU A 350 -0.86 16.89 -7.81
N ASP A 351 -0.11 16.95 -8.90
CA ASP A 351 -0.64 16.96 -10.26
C ASP A 351 -0.88 15.54 -10.84
N ALA A 352 -0.05 14.57 -10.46
CA ALA A 352 -0.08 13.22 -11.04
C ALA A 352 -1.45 12.53 -10.99
N PRO A 353 -2.26 12.66 -9.92
CA PRO A 353 -3.58 12.06 -9.88
C PRO A 353 -4.50 12.53 -11.00
N LYS A 354 -4.32 13.76 -11.49
CA LYS A 354 -5.16 14.37 -12.53
C LYS A 354 -4.53 14.31 -13.91
N LYS A 355 -3.23 14.64 -14.02
CA LYS A 355 -2.51 14.77 -15.30
C LYS A 355 -1.89 13.45 -15.78
N GLY A 356 -1.73 12.46 -14.88
CA GLY A 356 -1.12 11.17 -15.17
C GLY A 356 0.25 11.30 -15.80
N LEU A 357 0.47 10.58 -16.92
CA LEU A 357 1.74 10.56 -17.64
C LEU A 357 2.18 11.91 -18.23
N LYS A 358 1.27 12.89 -18.31
CA LYS A 358 1.56 14.26 -18.79
C LYS A 358 2.11 15.17 -17.69
N THR A 359 2.11 14.75 -16.44
CA THR A 359 2.72 15.49 -15.32
C THR A 359 4.21 15.68 -15.57
N GLU A 360 4.78 16.80 -15.15
CA GLU A 360 6.18 17.14 -15.41
C GLU A 360 7.03 17.14 -14.14
N ILE A 361 8.27 16.68 -14.28
CA ILE A 361 9.35 16.80 -13.30
C ILE A 361 10.61 17.22 -14.06
N SER A 362 11.29 18.25 -13.59
CA SER A 362 12.56 18.73 -14.17
C SER A 362 12.47 18.99 -15.68
N GLY A 363 11.36 19.60 -16.13
CA GLY A 363 11.11 19.96 -17.54
C GLY A 363 10.85 18.80 -18.49
N LYS A 364 10.58 17.60 -17.95
CA LYS A 364 10.21 16.42 -18.74
C LYS A 364 8.96 15.77 -18.18
N SER A 365 8.14 15.17 -19.05
CA SER A 365 6.94 14.46 -18.64
C SER A 365 7.25 13.19 -17.83
N ILE A 366 6.30 12.76 -16.98
CA ILE A 366 6.39 11.46 -16.34
C ILE A 366 6.51 10.33 -17.37
N LEU A 367 5.87 10.42 -18.53
CA LEU A 367 6.06 9.45 -19.62
C LEU A 367 7.54 9.30 -20.00
N TYR A 368 8.26 10.42 -20.16
CA TYR A 368 9.70 10.40 -20.45
C TYR A 368 10.50 9.70 -19.35
N TRP A 369 10.29 10.10 -18.09
CA TRP A 369 10.99 9.51 -16.97
C TRP A 369 10.65 8.04 -16.76
N SER A 370 9.40 7.66 -16.97
CA SER A 370 8.94 6.27 -16.82
C SER A 370 9.63 5.33 -17.82
N ASN A 371 9.93 5.79 -19.04
CA ASN A 371 10.71 5.00 -20.01
C ASN A 371 12.15 4.78 -19.52
N ILE A 372 12.79 5.79 -18.91
CA ILE A 372 14.13 5.65 -18.32
C ILE A 372 14.12 4.62 -17.19
N PHE A 373 13.20 4.76 -16.24
CA PHE A 373 13.13 3.86 -15.09
C PHE A 373 12.67 2.45 -15.47
N LEU A 374 11.82 2.31 -16.49
CA LEU A 374 11.44 0.99 -17.02
C LEU A 374 12.64 0.26 -17.62
N ASN A 375 13.49 0.95 -18.38
CA ASN A 375 14.73 0.36 -18.92
C ASN A 375 15.69 -0.05 -17.81
N LEU A 376 15.92 0.81 -16.80
CA LEU A 376 16.74 0.49 -15.65
C LEU A 376 16.16 -0.71 -14.86
N SER A 377 14.85 -0.74 -14.67
CA SER A 377 14.18 -1.87 -14.02
C SER A 377 14.38 -3.16 -14.80
N LYS A 378 14.22 -3.13 -16.10
CA LYS A 378 14.44 -4.29 -17.00
C LYS A 378 15.87 -4.81 -16.91
N GLU A 379 16.86 -3.93 -16.99
CA GLU A 379 18.27 -4.29 -16.80
C GLU A 379 18.52 -4.88 -15.40
N GLY A 380 17.92 -4.29 -14.37
CA GLY A 380 18.05 -4.77 -12.99
C GLY A 380 17.47 -6.17 -12.80
N LEU A 381 16.31 -6.48 -13.39
CA LEU A 381 15.74 -7.82 -13.37
C LEU A 381 16.59 -8.83 -14.15
N LEU A 382 17.19 -8.42 -15.28
CA LEU A 382 18.13 -9.26 -16.02
C LEU A 382 19.37 -9.59 -15.18
N LEU A 383 19.94 -8.59 -14.47
CA LEU A 383 21.09 -8.80 -13.58
C LEU A 383 20.74 -9.73 -12.42
N ARG A 384 19.54 -9.65 -11.85
CA ARG A 384 19.06 -10.58 -10.83
C ARG A 384 18.96 -12.02 -11.33
N ASN A 385 18.77 -12.20 -12.62
CA ASN A 385 18.69 -13.48 -13.33
C ASN A 385 17.74 -14.52 -12.68
N GLN A 386 16.62 -14.06 -12.13
CA GLN A 386 15.58 -14.95 -11.60
C GLN A 386 14.72 -15.48 -12.73
N GLN A 387 14.67 -16.79 -12.88
CA GLN A 387 13.92 -17.45 -13.95
C GLN A 387 12.90 -18.43 -13.37
N ASN A 388 11.77 -18.60 -14.05
CA ASN A 388 10.82 -19.65 -13.72
C ASN A 388 11.22 -21.01 -14.36
N GLN A 389 10.46 -22.04 -14.09
CA GLN A 389 10.69 -23.40 -14.60
C GLN A 389 10.72 -23.49 -16.14
N LYS A 390 10.18 -22.49 -16.87
CA LYS A 390 10.19 -22.39 -18.33
C LYS A 390 11.33 -21.49 -18.86
N GLY A 391 12.30 -21.13 -18.01
CA GLY A 391 13.42 -20.28 -18.36
C GLY A 391 13.06 -18.79 -18.63
N LYS A 392 11.86 -18.33 -18.28
CA LYS A 392 11.47 -16.93 -18.45
C LYS A 392 11.95 -16.08 -17.27
N ASN A 393 12.65 -14.99 -17.57
CA ASN A 393 13.09 -14.01 -16.60
C ASN A 393 11.91 -13.15 -16.07
N GLU A 394 12.07 -12.54 -14.90
CA GLU A 394 11.08 -11.65 -14.26
C GLU A 394 10.67 -10.45 -15.13
N THR A 395 11.45 -10.08 -16.14
CA THR A 395 11.14 -9.00 -17.08
C THR A 395 9.80 -9.17 -17.80
N VAL A 396 9.27 -10.39 -17.88
CA VAL A 396 7.96 -10.67 -18.47
C VAL A 396 6.81 -9.92 -17.80
N PHE A 397 6.97 -9.59 -16.51
CA PHE A 397 5.98 -8.86 -15.73
C PHE A 397 5.97 -7.35 -16.01
N LEU A 398 6.99 -6.80 -16.70
CA LEU A 398 7.03 -5.40 -17.09
C LEU A 398 6.19 -5.08 -18.33
N LYS A 399 5.70 -6.09 -19.06
CA LYS A 399 4.96 -5.93 -20.32
C LYS A 399 3.74 -5.00 -20.19
N ASN A 400 3.07 -5.01 -19.03
CA ASN A 400 1.92 -4.12 -18.82
C ASN A 400 2.36 -2.65 -18.81
N ILE A 401 3.45 -2.31 -18.10
CA ILE A 401 4.02 -0.96 -18.11
C ILE A 401 4.48 -0.58 -19.49
N GLU A 402 5.18 -1.47 -20.21
CA GLU A 402 5.59 -1.24 -21.61
C GLU A 402 4.37 -0.86 -22.47
N ASN A 403 3.26 -1.57 -22.34
CA ASN A 403 2.05 -1.29 -23.09
C ASN A 403 1.43 0.07 -22.74
N ILE A 404 1.39 0.43 -21.45
CA ILE A 404 0.91 1.72 -20.96
C ILE A 404 1.74 2.86 -21.57
N LEU A 405 3.07 2.76 -21.48
CA LEU A 405 3.97 3.81 -21.96
C LEU A 405 3.95 3.93 -23.48
N ASN A 406 3.95 2.81 -24.23
CA ASN A 406 3.89 2.80 -25.70
C ASN A 406 2.57 3.39 -26.21
N LYS A 407 1.45 3.12 -25.54
CA LYS A 407 0.15 3.67 -25.91
C LYS A 407 -0.08 5.08 -25.36
N ASN A 408 0.76 5.52 -24.40
CA ASN A 408 0.56 6.73 -23.60
C ASN A 408 -0.86 6.79 -23.00
N LYS A 409 -1.36 5.64 -22.52
CA LYS A 409 -2.69 5.48 -21.93
C LYS A 409 -2.65 4.53 -20.75
N THR A 410 -3.04 5.02 -19.59
CA THR A 410 -3.20 4.25 -18.35
C THR A 410 -4.47 3.40 -18.38
N LYS A 411 -4.69 2.56 -17.37
CA LYS A 411 -5.96 1.85 -17.17
C LYS A 411 -7.12 2.83 -16.98
N ALA A 412 -6.89 3.92 -16.25
CA ALA A 412 -7.88 4.98 -16.07
C ALA A 412 -8.28 5.66 -17.40
N ASP A 413 -7.31 5.95 -18.27
CA ASP A 413 -7.59 6.49 -19.62
C ASP A 413 -8.43 5.52 -20.43
N GLN A 414 -8.11 4.22 -20.41
CA GLN A 414 -8.86 3.18 -21.12
C GLN A 414 -10.31 3.08 -20.60
N THR A 415 -10.50 3.19 -19.29
CA THR A 415 -11.84 3.21 -18.67
C THR A 415 -12.64 4.43 -19.15
N LEU A 416 -12.03 5.62 -19.18
CA LEU A 416 -12.70 6.84 -19.65
C LEU A 416 -13.05 6.76 -21.15
N ASP A 417 -12.14 6.23 -21.98
CA ASP A 417 -12.39 6.02 -23.41
C ASP A 417 -13.59 5.08 -23.66
N SER A 418 -13.82 4.10 -22.80
CA SER A 418 -14.92 3.14 -22.93
C SER A 418 -16.30 3.71 -22.59
N LEU A 419 -16.36 4.93 -22.03
CA LEU A 419 -17.61 5.63 -21.72
C LEU A 419 -18.14 6.48 -22.91
N HIS A 420 -17.32 6.64 -23.92
CA HIS A 420 -17.63 7.35 -25.17
C HIS A 420 -17.85 6.38 -26.32
#